data_30c10063f8f3af4bf5910351b5aff1a4
#
_entry.id   30c10063f8f3af4bf5910351b5aff1a4
#
_cell.length_a   1.000
_cell.length_b   1.000
_cell.length_c   1.000
_cell.angle_alpha   90.00
_cell.angle_beta   90.00
_cell.angle_gamma   90.00
#
_symmetry.space_group_name_H-M   'P 1'
#
loop_
_entity.id
_entity.type
_entity.pdbx_description
1 polymer ?
#
loop_
_entity_poly.entity_id
_entity_poly.type
_entity_poly.pdbx_seq_one_letter_code
_entity_poly.pdbx_strand_id
1 'polypeptide(L)' 'QIMNFISKKYNNFSVLLSAQTYLIEFYQSFGFKEIGSTYLEDGIEHINMVLK' A
#
# COMPACT_ATOMS: atom_id res chain seq x y z
N GLN A 1 10.80 9.77 -4.88
CA GLN A 1 10.23 9.64 -4.83
C GLN A 1 9.14 8.93 -4.51
N ILE A 2 9.06 7.91 -4.85
CA ILE A 2 7.99 7.17 -4.59
C ILE A 2 7.61 7.06 -3.18
N MET A 3 8.53 6.91 -2.31
CA MET A 3 8.23 6.69 -0.92
C MET A 3 7.63 7.89 -0.23
N ASN A 4 7.61 8.99 -0.90
CA ASN A 4 7.05 10.16 -0.28
C ASN A 4 5.61 10.08 0.03
N PHE A 5 4.86 9.29 -0.71
CA PHE A 5 3.47 9.28 -0.44
C PHE A 5 3.09 8.35 0.67
N ILE A 6 4.03 7.66 1.23
CA ILE A 6 3.76 6.87 2.39
C ILE A 6 3.78 7.80 3.54
N SER A 7 2.65 8.31 3.86
CA SER A 7 2.62 9.42 4.74
C SER A 7 2.33 9.08 6.16
N LYS A 8 1.91 7.87 6.45
CA LYS A 8 1.51 7.58 7.80
C LYS A 8 2.27 6.44 8.37
N LYS A 9 2.76 6.62 9.58
CA LYS A 9 3.29 5.54 10.31
C LYS A 9 2.19 4.96 11.13
N TYR A 10 2.09 3.67 11.10
CA TYR A 10 1.04 3.00 11.77
C TYR A 10 1.66 2.24 12.92
N ASN A 11 1.29 2.60 14.12
CA ASN A 11 1.79 1.93 15.27
C ASN A 11 3.27 2.06 15.45
N ASN A 12 3.84 3.13 15.04
CA ASN A 12 5.25 3.39 15.19
C ASN A 12 6.15 2.49 14.37
N PHE A 13 5.68 1.32 14.00
CA PHE A 13 6.54 0.35 13.33
C PHE A 13 5.95 -0.14 12.04
N SER A 14 4.83 0.40 11.64
CA SER A 14 4.16 -0.04 10.43
C SER A 14 3.99 1.13 9.49
N VAL A 15 4.02 0.84 8.21
CA VAL A 15 3.80 1.83 7.18
C VAL A 15 2.61 1.39 6.37
N LEU A 16 1.65 2.29 6.19
CA LEU A 16 0.43 1.98 5.46
C LEU A 16 0.43 2.77 4.16
N LEU A 17 0.10 2.11 3.08
CA LEU A 17 -0.03 2.80 1.81
C LEU A 17 -1.21 2.25 1.04
N SER A 18 -1.62 2.99 0.03
CA SER A 18 -2.65 2.57 -0.89
C SER A 18 -1.98 2.32 -2.22
N ALA A 19 -2.03 1.08 -2.68
CA ALA A 19 -1.31 0.67 -3.88
C ALA A 19 -2.29 0.35 -4.99
N GLN A 20 -1.96 0.77 -6.20
CA GLN A 20 -2.72 0.31 -7.35
C GLN A 20 -2.50 -1.19 -7.50
N THR A 21 -3.53 -1.92 -7.87
CA THR A 21 -3.45 -3.38 -7.82
C THR A 21 -2.35 -3.94 -8.71
N TYR A 22 -2.04 -3.28 -9.81
CA TYR A 22 -0.98 -3.80 -10.66
C TYR A 22 0.41 -3.59 -10.06
N LEU A 23 0.49 -2.90 -8.94
CA LEU A 23 1.77 -2.70 -8.24
C LEU A 23 1.89 -3.57 -7.00
N ILE A 24 0.94 -4.46 -6.78
CA ILE A 24 0.94 -5.27 -5.58
C ILE A 24 2.24 -6.07 -5.46
N GLU A 25 2.63 -6.73 -6.53
CA GLU A 25 3.84 -7.56 -6.47
C GLU A 25 5.08 -6.71 -6.20
N PHE A 26 5.09 -5.51 -6.74
CA PHE A 26 6.20 -4.61 -6.49
C PHE A 26 6.35 -4.32 -5.00
N TYR A 27 5.23 -3.99 -4.35
CA TYR A 27 5.30 -3.69 -2.93
C TYR A 27 5.51 -4.94 -2.10
N GLN A 28 5.00 -6.07 -2.55
CA GLN A 28 5.23 -7.30 -1.82
C GLN A 28 6.70 -7.65 -1.76
N SER A 29 7.45 -7.28 -2.78
CA SER A 29 8.87 -7.55 -2.78
C SER A 29 9.61 -6.77 -1.69
N PHE A 30 8.97 -5.73 -1.15
CA PHE A 30 9.55 -4.98 -0.05
C PHE A 30 9.02 -5.44 1.30
N GLY A 31 8.14 -6.42 1.31
CA GLY A 31 7.61 -6.91 2.57
C GLY A 31 6.22 -6.43 2.91
N PHE A 32 5.61 -5.64 2.03
CA PHE A 32 4.25 -5.18 2.27
C PHE A 32 3.26 -6.32 2.10
N LYS A 33 2.17 -6.26 2.86
CA LYS A 33 1.10 -7.24 2.77
C LYS A 33 -0.21 -6.54 2.51
N GLU A 34 -1.05 -7.19 1.73
CA GLU A 34 -2.37 -6.65 1.42
C GLU A 34 -3.27 -6.73 2.63
N ILE A 35 -4.10 -5.72 2.82
CA ILE A 35 -5.11 -5.75 3.86
C ILE A 35 -6.42 -5.27 3.26
N GLY A 36 -7.49 -5.94 3.64
CA GLY A 36 -8.81 -5.56 3.19
C GLY A 36 -9.08 -5.97 1.76
N SER A 37 -10.00 -5.28 1.14
CA SER A 37 -10.38 -5.58 -0.23
C SER A 37 -10.01 -4.43 -1.13
N THR A 38 -10.08 -4.69 -2.43
CA THR A 38 -9.80 -3.64 -3.40
C THR A 38 -10.93 -2.62 -3.43
N TYR A 39 -10.61 -1.43 -3.85
CA TYR A 39 -11.58 -0.36 -4.02
C TYR A 39 -11.15 0.48 -5.21
N LEU A 40 -12.10 1.24 -5.75
CA LEU A 40 -11.79 2.08 -6.89
C LEU A 40 -11.47 3.48 -6.44
N GLU A 41 -10.43 4.03 -7.03
CA GLU A 41 -10.09 5.41 -6.81
C GLU A 41 -9.71 5.99 -8.15
N ASP A 42 -10.44 7.00 -8.58
CA ASP A 42 -10.25 7.57 -9.92
C ASP A 42 -10.38 6.50 -11.00
N GLY A 43 -11.26 5.53 -10.78
CA GLY A 43 -11.48 4.47 -11.75
C GLY A 43 -10.41 3.42 -11.79
N ILE A 44 -9.46 3.45 -10.89
CA ILE A 44 -8.37 2.48 -10.86
C ILE A 44 -8.46 1.69 -9.57
N GLU A 45 -8.32 0.38 -9.67
CA GLU A 45 -8.37 -0.45 -8.48
C GLU A 45 -7.16 -0.24 -7.59
N HIS A 46 -7.43 -0.10 -6.32
CA HIS A 46 -6.39 0.06 -5.32
C HIS A 46 -6.62 -0.90 -4.18
N ILE A 47 -5.60 -1.15 -3.40
CA ILE A 47 -5.74 -1.93 -2.19
C ILE A 47 -4.77 -1.38 -1.16
N ASN A 48 -5.15 -1.43 0.09
CA ASN A 48 -4.26 -0.97 1.14
C ASN A 48 -3.23 -2.04 1.43
N MET A 49 -2.03 -1.61 1.70
CA MET A 49 -0.95 -2.53 2.03
C MET A 49 -0.20 -1.99 3.23
N VAL A 50 0.33 -2.88 4.02
CA VAL A 50 1.01 -2.51 5.24
C VAL A 50 2.36 -3.21 5.31
N LEU A 51 3.34 -2.49 5.81
CA LEU A 51 4.66 -3.03 6.08
C LEU A 51 4.89 -2.94 7.57
N LYS A 52 5.14 -4.05 8.18
CA LYS A 52 5.40 -4.07 9.61
C LYS A 52 6.85 -4.33 9.92
#